data_d42a9d9dff74a728a32bf9a1c70715c3
#
_entry.id   d42a9d9dff74a728a32bf9a1c70715c3
#
_cell.length_a   1.000
_cell.length_b   1.000
_cell.length_c   1.000
_cell.angle_alpha   90.00
_cell.angle_beta   90.00
_cell.angle_gamma   90.00
#
_symmetry.space_group_name_H-M   'P 1'
#
loop_
_entity.id
_entity.type
_entity.pdbx_description
1 polymer ?
#
loop_
_entity_poly.entity_id
_entity_poly.type
_entity_poly.pdbx_seq_one_letter_code
_entity_poly.pdbx_strand_id
1 'polypeptide(L)'
;MTAYMDHKDLANETIDAARAQEITDGVHRVMDEVAQAESAAGRAAGSVKLLAATKTRDVGEIMAAIDAGIRMIGENRPQEVAVKAAGLTRLCAERGFALGAAEAGPAVANVTNASTAANDVAATSAAPVAAATPVHIPFHLIGQLQSNKIGKVLPVVDTIESVDSIDAAEKISRRAVARGITVGVLLEVNESGEASKSGCDPAHAILLAQRIGTLAGLELQGLMTIGAHVDDETTIRRCFTHLRKTRDQILDAGVPGTERCTELSMGMTHDLALAIAEGATIVRVGTGVFGERAFI
;
A
#
# COMPACT_ATOMS: atom_id res chain seq x y z
N MET A 1 10.90 16.40 -16.85
CA MET A 1 9.92 15.40 -17.36
C MET A 1 10.70 14.51 -18.29
N THR A 2 10.82 13.25 -17.97
CA THR A 2 11.58 12.31 -18.80
C THR A 2 10.70 11.86 -19.96
N ALA A 3 11.24 11.89 -21.17
CA ALA A 3 10.60 11.55 -22.46
C ALA A 3 9.86 10.19 -22.48
N TYR A 4 10.09 9.35 -21.46
CA TYR A 4 9.50 8.01 -21.32
C TYR A 4 7.97 8.02 -21.05
N MET A 5 7.42 9.05 -20.41
CA MET A 5 5.97 9.12 -20.16
C MET A 5 5.16 9.56 -21.40
N ASP A 6 5.83 10.10 -22.39
CA ASP A 6 5.17 10.62 -23.59
C ASP A 6 4.87 9.54 -24.64
N HIS A 7 5.36 8.30 -24.45
CA HIS A 7 5.25 7.22 -25.42
C HIS A 7 4.36 6.04 -25.03
N LYS A 8 3.97 5.89 -23.73
CA LYS A 8 3.07 4.83 -23.30
C LYS A 8 1.77 5.41 -22.76
N ASP A 9 0.65 4.99 -23.37
CA ASP A 9 -0.68 5.29 -22.83
C ASP A 9 -0.93 4.48 -21.55
N LEU A 10 -0.74 5.13 -20.40
CA LEU A 10 -0.96 4.50 -19.10
C LEU A 10 -2.43 4.26 -18.78
N ALA A 11 -3.35 4.89 -19.49
CA ALA A 11 -4.79 4.64 -19.38
C ALA A 11 -5.26 3.48 -20.26
N ASN A 12 -4.39 2.90 -21.09
CA ASN A 12 -4.74 1.75 -21.92
C ASN A 12 -5.27 0.59 -21.05
N GLU A 13 -6.46 0.12 -21.37
CA GLU A 13 -7.18 -0.93 -20.63
C GLU A 13 -7.05 -2.31 -21.29
N THR A 14 -6.48 -2.37 -22.47
CA THR A 14 -6.35 -3.62 -23.23
C THR A 14 -4.98 -4.24 -23.02
N ILE A 15 -4.92 -5.57 -23.06
CA ILE A 15 -3.68 -6.33 -22.97
C ILE A 15 -3.77 -7.53 -23.91
N ASP A 16 -2.70 -7.87 -24.59
CA ASP A 16 -2.63 -9.11 -25.36
C ASP A 16 -2.49 -10.35 -24.45
N ALA A 17 -2.94 -11.50 -24.94
CA ALA A 17 -2.99 -12.73 -24.15
C ALA A 17 -1.61 -13.24 -23.73
N ALA A 18 -0.59 -13.05 -24.55
CA ALA A 18 0.78 -13.48 -24.22
C ALA A 18 1.33 -12.63 -23.07
N ARG A 19 1.14 -11.30 -23.13
CA ARG A 19 1.56 -10.39 -22.07
C ARG A 19 0.80 -10.63 -20.76
N ALA A 20 -0.50 -10.90 -20.84
CA ALA A 20 -1.31 -11.24 -19.67
C ALA A 20 -0.80 -12.54 -19.00
N GLN A 21 -0.42 -13.54 -19.80
CA GLN A 21 0.16 -14.80 -19.29
C GLN A 21 1.50 -14.57 -18.61
N GLU A 22 2.41 -13.77 -19.21
CA GLU A 22 3.70 -13.42 -18.60
C GLU A 22 3.52 -12.78 -17.21
N ILE A 23 2.55 -11.87 -17.08
CA ILE A 23 2.24 -11.22 -15.80
C ILE A 23 1.67 -12.24 -14.81
N THR A 24 0.76 -13.11 -15.24
CA THR A 24 0.19 -14.17 -14.42
C THR A 24 1.28 -15.08 -13.86
N ASP A 25 2.21 -15.53 -14.70
CA ASP A 25 3.33 -16.36 -14.30
C ASP A 25 4.26 -15.61 -13.33
N GLY A 26 4.48 -14.31 -13.57
CA GLY A 26 5.23 -13.43 -12.68
C GLY A 26 4.60 -13.31 -11.30
N VAL A 27 3.28 -13.10 -11.24
CA VAL A 27 2.52 -13.01 -9.98
C VAL A 27 2.65 -14.32 -9.19
N HIS A 28 2.37 -15.46 -9.82
CA HIS A 28 2.39 -16.75 -9.14
C HIS A 28 3.79 -17.07 -8.61
N ARG A 29 4.84 -16.84 -9.42
CA ARG A 29 6.22 -17.03 -8.97
C ARG A 29 6.56 -16.20 -7.74
N VAL A 30 6.20 -14.91 -7.73
CA VAL A 30 6.47 -14.03 -6.58
C VAL A 30 5.64 -14.44 -5.35
N MET A 31 4.38 -14.86 -5.52
CA MET A 31 3.57 -15.37 -4.42
C MET A 31 4.19 -16.64 -3.80
N ASP A 32 4.72 -17.53 -4.63
CA ASP A 32 5.44 -18.73 -4.16
C ASP A 32 6.73 -18.35 -3.41
N GLU A 33 7.50 -17.37 -3.91
CA GLU A 33 8.69 -16.84 -3.21
C GLU A 33 8.34 -16.26 -1.84
N VAL A 34 7.26 -15.49 -1.74
CA VAL A 34 6.77 -14.94 -0.46
C VAL A 34 6.38 -16.07 0.49
N ALA A 35 5.59 -17.04 0.03
CA ALA A 35 5.16 -18.17 0.85
C ALA A 35 6.33 -19.03 1.36
N GLN A 36 7.33 -19.27 0.50
CA GLN A 36 8.55 -19.95 0.88
C GLN A 36 9.34 -19.18 1.93
N ALA A 37 9.47 -17.85 1.77
CA ALA A 37 10.17 -16.99 2.71
C ALA A 37 9.44 -16.91 4.07
N GLU A 38 8.10 -16.85 4.09
CA GLU A 38 7.29 -16.94 5.30
C GLU A 38 7.54 -18.24 6.04
N SER A 39 7.49 -19.37 5.32
CA SER A 39 7.75 -20.70 5.89
C SER A 39 9.17 -20.81 6.45
N ALA A 40 10.18 -20.36 5.70
CA ALA A 40 11.58 -20.38 6.14
C ALA A 40 11.83 -19.50 7.37
N ALA A 41 11.07 -18.41 7.53
CA ALA A 41 11.12 -17.52 8.68
C ALA A 41 10.24 -18.00 9.86
N GLY A 42 9.57 -19.15 9.76
CA GLY A 42 8.66 -19.67 10.78
C GLY A 42 7.39 -18.82 10.97
N ARG A 43 6.98 -18.08 9.95
CA ARG A 43 5.81 -17.21 9.97
C ARG A 43 4.56 -17.91 9.44
N ALA A 44 3.41 -17.42 9.86
CA ALA A 44 2.14 -17.92 9.33
C ALA A 44 1.99 -17.60 7.84
N ALA A 45 1.45 -18.52 7.07
CA ALA A 45 1.15 -18.31 5.66
C ALA A 45 0.20 -17.13 5.49
N GLY A 46 0.50 -16.24 4.54
CA GLY A 46 -0.28 -15.03 4.29
C GLY A 46 -0.11 -13.91 5.33
N SER A 47 0.90 -14.00 6.19
CA SER A 47 1.24 -12.94 7.15
C SER A 47 1.91 -11.73 6.50
N VAL A 48 2.37 -11.87 5.25
CA VAL A 48 3.03 -10.82 4.47
C VAL A 48 2.16 -10.41 3.29
N LYS A 49 1.90 -9.14 3.16
CA LYS A 49 1.14 -8.56 2.05
C LYS A 49 2.09 -8.32 0.88
N LEU A 50 1.71 -8.80 -0.30
CA LEU A 50 2.42 -8.51 -1.55
C LEU A 50 1.81 -7.28 -2.20
N LEU A 51 2.55 -6.18 -2.23
CA LEU A 51 2.21 -4.97 -2.96
C LEU A 51 2.88 -5.02 -4.34
N ALA A 52 2.07 -5.03 -5.40
CA ALA A 52 2.57 -4.91 -6.76
C ALA A 52 2.88 -3.44 -7.08
N ALA A 53 4.15 -3.13 -7.33
CA ALA A 53 4.60 -1.77 -7.69
C ALA A 53 4.32 -1.52 -9.18
N THR A 54 3.28 -0.74 -9.48
CA THR A 54 2.67 -0.57 -10.81
C THR A 54 3.24 0.58 -11.63
N LYS A 55 4.33 1.21 -11.16
CA LYS A 55 5.00 2.29 -11.89
C LYS A 55 5.26 1.91 -13.35
N THR A 56 4.92 2.81 -14.28
CA THR A 56 5.08 2.64 -15.74
C THR A 56 4.23 1.52 -16.37
N ARG A 57 3.35 0.89 -15.63
CA ARG A 57 2.41 -0.11 -16.14
C ARG A 57 1.07 0.54 -16.47
N ASP A 58 0.44 0.12 -17.57
CA ASP A 58 -0.89 0.59 -17.93
C ASP A 58 -1.99 -0.15 -17.16
N VAL A 59 -3.21 0.31 -17.32
CA VAL A 59 -4.38 -0.26 -16.63
C VAL A 59 -4.56 -1.73 -16.99
N GLY A 60 -4.40 -2.13 -18.27
CA GLY A 60 -4.53 -3.51 -18.71
C GLY A 60 -3.54 -4.45 -18.02
N GLU A 61 -2.26 -4.05 -17.92
CA GLU A 61 -1.22 -4.83 -17.21
C GLU A 61 -1.54 -4.96 -15.71
N ILE A 62 -2.02 -3.89 -15.08
CA ILE A 62 -2.37 -3.90 -13.65
C ILE A 62 -3.57 -4.82 -13.41
N MET A 63 -4.58 -4.76 -14.28
CA MET A 63 -5.74 -5.64 -14.17
C MET A 63 -5.37 -7.11 -14.37
N ALA A 64 -4.46 -7.44 -15.28
CA ALA A 64 -3.94 -8.80 -15.42
C ALA A 64 -3.28 -9.31 -14.12
N ALA A 65 -2.52 -8.45 -13.42
CA ALA A 65 -1.94 -8.81 -12.14
C ALA A 65 -3.02 -9.01 -11.04
N ILE A 66 -4.07 -8.17 -11.02
CA ILE A 66 -5.20 -8.32 -10.09
C ILE A 66 -5.96 -9.62 -10.39
N ASP A 67 -6.23 -9.91 -11.65
CA ASP A 67 -6.89 -11.15 -12.09
C ASP A 67 -6.07 -12.39 -11.71
N ALA A 68 -4.72 -12.30 -11.74
CA ALA A 68 -3.80 -13.35 -11.31
C ALA A 68 -3.67 -13.50 -9.77
N GLY A 69 -4.26 -12.61 -8.97
CA GLY A 69 -4.28 -12.77 -7.51
C GLY A 69 -3.67 -11.62 -6.70
N ILE A 70 -3.14 -10.57 -7.32
CA ILE A 70 -2.68 -9.37 -6.58
C ILE A 70 -3.87 -8.73 -5.86
N ARG A 71 -3.64 -8.38 -4.57
CA ARG A 71 -4.66 -7.76 -3.70
C ARG A 71 -4.18 -6.48 -3.01
N MET A 72 -3.08 -5.90 -3.49
CA MET A 72 -2.55 -4.60 -3.07
C MET A 72 -1.68 -4.04 -4.18
N ILE A 73 -1.87 -2.77 -4.53
CA ILE A 73 -1.08 -2.11 -5.57
C ILE A 73 -0.45 -0.82 -5.06
N GLY A 74 0.64 -0.39 -5.69
CA GLY A 74 1.34 0.84 -5.30
C GLY A 74 1.93 1.59 -6.47
N GLU A 75 1.73 2.91 -6.48
CA GLU A 75 2.27 3.82 -7.48
C GLU A 75 3.38 4.70 -6.92
N ASN A 76 4.38 4.97 -7.77
CA ASN A 76 5.47 5.86 -7.41
C ASN A 76 5.16 7.34 -7.70
N ARG A 77 4.30 7.64 -8.66
CA ARG A 77 4.08 9.00 -9.17
C ARG A 77 2.62 9.41 -9.05
N PRO A 78 2.33 10.55 -8.39
CA PRO A 78 0.98 11.08 -8.29
C PRO A 78 0.29 11.30 -9.66
N GLN A 79 1.06 11.55 -10.71
CA GLN A 79 0.54 11.70 -12.07
C GLN A 79 0.03 10.39 -12.62
N GLU A 80 0.73 9.27 -12.37
CA GLU A 80 0.31 7.93 -12.79
C GLU A 80 -0.95 7.49 -12.06
N VAL A 81 -1.05 7.77 -10.74
CA VAL A 81 -2.30 7.57 -9.98
C VAL A 81 -3.48 8.25 -10.69
N ALA A 82 -3.34 9.53 -11.02
CA ALA A 82 -4.43 10.31 -11.61
C ALA A 82 -4.86 9.80 -13.00
N VAL A 83 -3.91 9.34 -13.82
CA VAL A 83 -4.20 8.83 -15.17
C VAL A 83 -4.89 7.47 -15.12
N LYS A 84 -4.48 6.59 -14.21
CA LYS A 84 -4.96 5.20 -14.13
C LYS A 84 -6.24 5.04 -13.31
N ALA A 85 -6.52 5.95 -12.39
CA ALA A 85 -7.56 5.81 -11.38
C ALA A 85 -8.94 5.44 -11.95
N ALA A 86 -9.41 6.15 -12.97
CA ALA A 86 -10.75 5.95 -13.53
C ALA A 86 -10.91 4.53 -14.13
N GLY A 87 -9.95 4.10 -14.96
CA GLY A 87 -9.96 2.78 -15.57
C GLY A 87 -9.87 1.67 -14.54
N LEU A 88 -8.93 1.78 -13.59
CA LEU A 88 -8.74 0.80 -12.53
C LEU A 88 -10.00 0.67 -11.64
N THR A 89 -10.57 1.80 -11.19
CA THR A 89 -11.77 1.79 -10.34
C THR A 89 -12.94 1.10 -11.04
N ARG A 90 -13.19 1.45 -12.30
CA ARG A 90 -14.26 0.85 -13.09
C ARG A 90 -14.04 -0.66 -13.29
N LEU A 91 -12.86 -1.07 -13.76
CA LEU A 91 -12.57 -2.47 -14.05
C LEU A 91 -12.50 -3.35 -12.79
N CYS A 92 -12.05 -2.80 -11.66
CA CYS A 92 -12.14 -3.47 -10.37
C CYS A 92 -13.60 -3.68 -9.94
N ALA A 93 -14.43 -2.64 -10.06
CA ALA A 93 -15.84 -2.75 -9.71
C ALA A 93 -16.58 -3.81 -10.55
N GLU A 94 -16.32 -3.91 -11.86
CA GLU A 94 -16.83 -4.94 -12.75
C GLU A 94 -16.47 -6.38 -12.28
N ARG A 95 -15.38 -6.53 -11.52
CA ARG A 95 -14.91 -7.80 -10.95
C ARG A 95 -15.31 -8.03 -9.49
N GLY A 96 -16.11 -7.13 -8.91
CA GLY A 96 -16.53 -7.20 -7.51
C GLY A 96 -15.45 -6.74 -6.52
N PHE A 97 -14.48 -5.94 -6.97
CA PHE A 97 -13.48 -5.31 -6.11
C PHE A 97 -13.77 -3.83 -5.88
N ALA A 98 -13.40 -3.32 -4.70
CA ALA A 98 -13.32 -1.90 -4.40
C ALA A 98 -11.85 -1.48 -4.36
N LEU A 99 -11.46 -0.51 -5.17
CA LEU A 99 -10.07 -0.05 -5.25
C LEU A 99 -9.85 1.23 -4.46
N GLY A 100 -8.79 1.24 -3.65
CA GLY A 100 -8.30 2.44 -2.99
C GLY A 100 -9.29 3.08 -2.04
N ALA A 101 -9.15 4.38 -1.80
CA ALA A 101 -10.06 5.15 -1.00
C ALA A 101 -11.44 5.22 -1.69
N ALA A 102 -12.18 4.10 -1.65
CA ALA A 102 -13.59 4.14 -2.00
C ALA A 102 -14.24 5.27 -1.22
N GLU A 103 -15.04 6.12 -1.87
CA GLU A 103 -15.83 7.12 -1.15
C GLU A 103 -16.45 6.44 0.06
N ALA A 104 -16.04 6.88 1.26
CA ALA A 104 -16.57 6.34 2.50
C ALA A 104 -18.07 6.58 2.46
N GLY A 105 -18.82 5.54 2.14
CA GLY A 105 -20.24 5.54 2.38
C GLY A 105 -20.46 5.94 3.85
N PRO A 106 -21.60 6.54 4.22
CA PRO A 106 -21.80 7.11 5.54
C PRO A 106 -21.39 6.10 6.59
N ALA A 107 -20.51 6.53 7.50
CA ALA A 107 -19.99 5.72 8.59
C ALA A 107 -21.12 4.92 9.21
N VAL A 108 -21.05 3.58 9.13
CA VAL A 108 -22.02 2.72 9.81
C VAL A 108 -21.76 2.93 11.31
N ALA A 109 -22.59 3.79 11.91
CA ALA A 109 -22.60 3.99 13.35
C ALA A 109 -22.80 2.62 14.00
N ASN A 110 -21.92 2.28 14.94
CA ASN A 110 -22.04 1.09 15.77
C ASN A 110 -23.45 1.01 16.35
N VAL A 111 -24.25 0.08 15.84
CA VAL A 111 -25.53 -0.28 16.46
C VAL A 111 -25.20 -1.18 17.65
N THR A 112 -25.17 -0.56 18.82
CA THR A 112 -25.22 -1.29 20.08
C THR A 112 -26.54 -2.04 20.16
N ASN A 113 -26.46 -3.34 20.44
CA ASN A 113 -27.57 -4.22 20.72
C ASN A 113 -28.52 -3.64 21.79
N ALA A 114 -29.77 -3.47 21.42
CA ALA A 114 -30.89 -3.46 22.37
C ALA A 114 -31.95 -4.43 21.88
N SER A 115 -32.10 -5.52 22.64
CA SER A 115 -33.15 -6.52 22.52
C SER A 115 -34.50 -5.92 22.87
N THR A 116 -35.52 -6.16 22.05
CA THR A 116 -36.87 -6.46 22.55
C THR A 116 -37.68 -7.22 21.49
N ALA A 117 -38.34 -8.24 21.97
CA ALA A 117 -39.18 -9.17 21.22
C ALA A 117 -40.56 -8.56 20.86
N ALA A 118 -41.15 -8.96 19.77
CA ALA A 118 -42.45 -9.63 19.66
C ALA A 118 -43.03 -9.61 18.24
N ASN A 119 -43.32 -10.80 17.77
CA ASN A 119 -44.48 -11.30 17.00
C ASN A 119 -45.02 -10.58 15.75
N ASP A 120 -45.02 -11.42 14.73
CA ASP A 120 -46.13 -11.85 13.82
C ASP A 120 -46.25 -11.26 12.43
N VAL A 121 -46.44 -12.22 11.57
CA VAL A 121 -47.19 -12.29 10.30
C VAL A 121 -46.38 -12.32 8.99
N ALA A 122 -46.47 -13.49 8.37
CA ALA A 122 -45.92 -13.87 7.09
C ALA A 122 -46.32 -12.92 5.93
N ALA A 123 -45.28 -12.52 5.18
CA ALA A 123 -45.42 -12.17 3.78
C ALA A 123 -44.18 -12.70 3.06
N THR A 124 -44.40 -13.69 2.20
CA THR A 124 -43.44 -14.21 1.23
C THR A 124 -43.06 -13.12 0.24
N SER A 125 -41.99 -12.42 0.50
CA SER A 125 -41.32 -11.57 -0.46
C SER A 125 -39.88 -12.09 -0.56
N ALA A 126 -39.48 -12.45 -1.78
CA ALA A 126 -38.09 -12.85 -2.04
C ALA A 126 -37.14 -11.75 -1.50
N ALA A 127 -36.39 -12.08 -0.46
CA ALA A 127 -35.39 -11.18 0.05
C ALA A 127 -34.41 -10.83 -1.08
N PRO A 128 -34.05 -9.55 -1.28
CA PRO A 128 -32.96 -9.22 -2.18
C PRO A 128 -31.73 -9.95 -1.70
N VAL A 129 -31.10 -10.72 -2.60
CA VAL A 129 -29.78 -11.32 -2.33
C VAL A 129 -28.89 -10.15 -1.92
N ALA A 130 -28.47 -10.13 -0.67
CA ALA A 130 -27.56 -9.11 -0.17
C ALA A 130 -26.34 -9.10 -1.10
N ALA A 131 -26.10 -8.00 -1.82
CA ALA A 131 -24.95 -7.86 -2.68
C ALA A 131 -23.72 -8.09 -1.82
N ALA A 132 -22.90 -9.07 -2.20
CA ALA A 132 -21.66 -9.37 -1.46
C ALA A 132 -20.84 -8.10 -1.37
N THR A 133 -20.34 -7.77 -0.17
CA THR A 133 -19.46 -6.61 0.03
C THR A 133 -18.23 -6.78 -0.87
N PRO A 134 -17.90 -5.79 -1.72
CA PRO A 134 -16.73 -5.88 -2.61
C PRO A 134 -15.45 -6.13 -1.81
N VAL A 135 -14.58 -6.99 -2.32
CA VAL A 135 -13.25 -7.20 -1.73
C VAL A 135 -12.41 -5.95 -1.97
N HIS A 136 -11.89 -5.36 -0.90
CA HIS A 136 -11.07 -4.16 -0.98
C HIS A 136 -9.66 -4.48 -1.48
N ILE A 137 -9.19 -3.70 -2.46
CA ILE A 137 -7.81 -3.71 -2.95
C ILE A 137 -7.16 -2.39 -2.54
N PRO A 138 -6.29 -2.37 -1.50
CA PRO A 138 -5.56 -1.18 -1.12
C PRO A 138 -4.72 -0.62 -2.26
N PHE A 139 -4.77 0.71 -2.44
CA PHE A 139 -3.98 1.44 -3.40
C PHE A 139 -3.07 2.43 -2.68
N HIS A 140 -1.77 2.17 -2.68
CA HIS A 140 -0.78 2.96 -1.97
C HIS A 140 -0.03 3.93 -2.90
N LEU A 141 0.34 5.09 -2.39
CA LEU A 141 1.41 5.89 -2.99
C LEU A 141 2.72 5.53 -2.29
N ILE A 142 3.65 4.95 -3.04
CA ILE A 142 4.93 4.44 -2.51
C ILE A 142 6.14 5.30 -2.91
N GLY A 143 5.93 6.38 -3.64
CA GLY A 143 6.98 7.33 -4.03
C GLY A 143 6.67 8.74 -3.56
N GLN A 144 7.66 9.64 -3.67
CA GLN A 144 7.60 10.98 -3.10
C GLN A 144 6.38 11.79 -3.54
N LEU A 145 5.70 12.40 -2.56
CA LEU A 145 4.51 13.21 -2.75
C LEU A 145 4.84 14.71 -2.67
N GLN A 146 4.85 15.36 -3.81
CA GLN A 146 4.94 16.83 -3.87
C GLN A 146 3.67 17.48 -3.31
N SER A 147 3.82 18.55 -2.52
CA SER A 147 2.71 19.23 -1.84
C SER A 147 1.58 19.68 -2.76
N ASN A 148 1.91 20.11 -4.00
CA ASN A 148 0.93 20.52 -5.02
C ASN A 148 0.15 19.35 -5.66
N LYS A 149 0.52 18.10 -5.36
CA LYS A 149 -0.12 16.89 -5.89
C LYS A 149 -1.00 16.18 -4.85
N ILE A 150 -0.91 16.54 -3.57
CA ILE A 150 -1.67 15.90 -2.49
C ILE A 150 -3.17 15.81 -2.84
N GLY A 151 -3.78 16.91 -3.27
CA GLY A 151 -5.21 16.95 -3.60
C GLY A 151 -5.65 16.02 -4.74
N LYS A 152 -4.70 15.58 -5.61
CA LYS A 152 -4.98 14.63 -6.70
C LYS A 152 -4.87 13.17 -6.27
N VAL A 153 -4.11 12.89 -5.21
CA VAL A 153 -3.82 11.54 -4.72
C VAL A 153 -4.86 11.10 -3.69
N LEU A 154 -5.21 11.96 -2.74
CA LEU A 154 -6.11 11.64 -1.63
C LEU A 154 -7.48 11.07 -2.01
N PRO A 155 -8.10 11.38 -3.17
CA PRO A 155 -9.36 10.74 -3.56
C PRO A 155 -9.23 9.28 -3.96
N VAL A 156 -8.01 8.79 -4.18
CA VAL A 156 -7.75 7.51 -4.84
C VAL A 156 -6.99 6.54 -3.96
N VAL A 157 -6.02 7.02 -3.18
CA VAL A 157 -5.13 6.15 -2.40
C VAL A 157 -5.58 6.01 -0.95
N ASP A 158 -5.44 4.82 -0.40
CA ASP A 158 -5.69 4.54 1.02
C ASP A 158 -4.53 4.97 1.90
N THR A 159 -3.31 4.79 1.41
CA THR A 159 -2.09 4.96 2.21
C THR A 159 -0.99 5.65 1.42
N ILE A 160 -0.25 6.53 2.09
CA ILE A 160 0.95 7.18 1.57
C ILE A 160 2.13 6.65 2.37
N GLU A 161 3.02 5.88 1.72
CA GLU A 161 4.16 5.24 2.40
C GLU A 161 5.42 6.11 2.48
N SER A 162 5.44 7.25 1.79
CA SER A 162 6.60 8.11 1.59
C SER A 162 6.59 9.40 2.41
N VAL A 163 6.01 9.36 3.60
CA VAL A 163 6.01 10.51 4.51
C VAL A 163 7.35 10.55 5.26
N ASP A 164 8.19 11.53 4.98
CA ASP A 164 9.57 11.63 5.47
C ASP A 164 9.81 12.78 6.47
N SER A 165 8.81 13.62 6.70
CA SER A 165 8.94 14.81 7.53
C SER A 165 7.61 15.24 8.13
N ILE A 166 7.68 16.00 9.24
CA ILE A 166 6.49 16.56 9.85
C ILE A 166 5.81 17.60 8.95
N ASP A 167 6.57 18.35 8.18
CA ASP A 167 6.03 19.33 7.23
C ASP A 167 5.19 18.66 6.12
N ALA A 168 5.67 17.52 5.60
CA ALA A 168 4.91 16.71 4.65
C ALA A 168 3.63 16.17 5.29
N ALA A 169 3.73 15.59 6.49
CA ALA A 169 2.60 15.04 7.23
C ALA A 169 1.53 16.12 7.54
N GLU A 170 1.93 17.31 8.00
CA GLU A 170 1.01 18.42 8.26
C GLU A 170 0.29 18.91 7.01
N LYS A 171 0.98 18.94 5.86
CA LYS A 171 0.35 19.31 4.58
C LYS A 171 -0.69 18.28 4.13
N ILE A 172 -0.41 16.99 4.32
CA ILE A 172 -1.35 15.90 4.03
C ILE A 172 -2.53 15.99 5.00
N SER A 173 -2.28 16.11 6.31
CA SER A 173 -3.29 16.26 7.36
C SER A 173 -4.29 17.38 7.05
N ARG A 174 -3.79 18.60 6.79
CA ARG A 174 -4.66 19.74 6.43
C ARG A 174 -5.57 19.45 5.23
N ARG A 175 -5.07 18.72 4.22
CA ARG A 175 -5.86 18.36 3.04
C ARG A 175 -6.85 17.24 3.32
N ALA A 176 -6.49 16.26 4.15
CA ALA A 176 -7.37 15.18 4.58
C ALA A 176 -8.53 15.71 5.43
N VAL A 177 -8.24 16.55 6.43
CA VAL A 177 -9.25 17.21 7.27
C VAL A 177 -10.20 18.07 6.44
N ALA A 178 -9.67 18.86 5.49
CA ALA A 178 -10.49 19.70 4.61
C ALA A 178 -11.44 18.89 3.71
N ARG A 179 -11.17 17.59 3.51
CA ARG A 179 -12.01 16.65 2.76
C ARG A 179 -12.87 15.76 3.65
N GLY A 180 -12.73 15.86 4.98
CA GLY A 180 -13.44 15.01 5.93
C GLY A 180 -13.02 13.53 5.87
N ILE A 181 -11.78 13.23 5.46
CA ILE A 181 -11.26 11.85 5.34
C ILE A 181 -10.10 11.62 6.31
N THR A 182 -9.84 10.34 6.58
CA THR A 182 -8.60 9.87 7.20
C THR A 182 -7.81 9.05 6.18
N VAL A 183 -6.52 9.32 6.02
CA VAL A 183 -5.62 8.61 5.13
C VAL A 183 -4.54 7.90 5.94
N GLY A 184 -4.23 6.66 5.58
CA GLY A 184 -3.12 5.90 6.15
C GLY A 184 -1.78 6.52 5.75
N VAL A 185 -0.83 6.53 6.67
CA VAL A 185 0.54 6.97 6.38
C VAL A 185 1.55 6.02 6.98
N LEU A 186 2.65 5.77 6.24
CA LEU A 186 3.86 5.18 6.78
C LEU A 186 4.93 6.25 6.82
N LEU A 187 5.74 6.24 7.90
CA LEU A 187 6.91 7.08 7.99
C LEU A 187 8.06 6.43 7.23
N GLU A 188 8.56 7.10 6.19
CA GLU A 188 9.73 6.66 5.44
C GLU A 188 11.01 6.99 6.24
N VAL A 189 11.80 5.95 6.54
CA VAL A 189 13.06 6.05 7.30
C VAL A 189 14.22 5.69 6.39
N ASN A 190 15.23 6.54 6.34
CA ASN A 190 16.44 6.31 5.55
C ASN A 190 17.42 5.38 6.28
N GLU A 191 17.18 4.08 6.21
CA GLU A 191 18.06 3.07 6.81
C GLU A 191 19.32 2.80 5.98
N SER A 192 19.42 3.36 4.76
CA SER A 192 20.59 3.12 3.89
C SER A 192 21.84 3.88 4.33
N GLY A 193 21.69 4.95 5.11
CA GLY A 193 22.78 5.86 5.46
C GLY A 193 23.27 6.77 4.32
N GLU A 194 22.64 6.68 3.13
CA GLU A 194 22.98 7.51 1.97
C GLU A 194 22.18 8.82 2.03
N ALA A 195 22.88 9.96 2.16
CA ALA A 195 22.25 11.28 2.26
C ALA A 195 21.42 11.68 1.01
N SER A 196 21.62 11.00 -0.10
CA SER A 196 20.87 11.24 -1.35
C SER A 196 19.52 10.51 -1.41
N LYS A 197 19.25 9.58 -0.49
CA LYS A 197 17.99 8.84 -0.45
C LYS A 197 16.97 9.53 0.43
N SER A 198 15.70 9.32 0.07
CA SER A 198 14.53 9.79 0.81
C SER A 198 14.44 9.14 2.20
N GLY A 199 13.59 9.71 3.02
CA GLY A 199 13.31 9.22 4.36
C GLY A 199 13.91 10.12 5.45
N CYS A 200 13.29 10.12 6.61
CA CYS A 200 13.86 10.81 7.77
C CYS A 200 15.10 10.10 8.31
N ASP A 201 15.92 10.83 9.04
CA ASP A 201 17.03 10.25 9.79
C ASP A 201 16.47 9.25 10.82
N PRO A 202 17.02 8.02 10.90
CA PRO A 202 16.61 7.01 11.87
C PRO A 202 16.61 7.52 13.33
N ALA A 203 17.54 8.39 13.70
CA ALA A 203 17.60 8.98 15.02
C ALA A 203 16.38 9.85 15.40
N HIS A 204 15.65 10.33 14.40
CA HIS A 204 14.47 11.16 14.58
C HIS A 204 13.15 10.40 14.38
N ALA A 205 13.20 9.15 13.91
CA ALA A 205 12.01 8.39 13.47
C ALA A 205 10.96 8.24 14.58
N ILE A 206 11.36 7.91 15.81
CA ILE A 206 10.42 7.73 16.93
C ILE A 206 9.69 9.03 17.24
N LEU A 207 10.41 10.15 17.36
CA LEU A 207 9.81 11.44 17.66
C LEU A 207 8.86 11.90 16.53
N LEU A 208 9.26 11.69 15.27
CA LEU A 208 8.42 12.02 14.11
C LEU A 208 7.15 11.16 14.08
N ALA A 209 7.27 9.85 14.31
CA ALA A 209 6.12 8.94 14.36
C ALA A 209 5.11 9.37 15.42
N GLN A 210 5.57 9.69 16.63
CA GLN A 210 4.73 10.19 17.74
C GLN A 210 4.02 11.49 17.37
N ARG A 211 4.70 12.43 16.72
CA ARG A 211 4.10 13.68 16.25
C ARG A 211 3.08 13.45 15.13
N ILE A 212 3.40 12.58 14.17
CA ILE A 212 2.48 12.21 13.07
C ILE A 212 1.21 11.58 13.62
N GLY A 213 1.31 10.70 14.61
CA GLY A 213 0.17 10.04 15.26
C GLY A 213 -0.83 11.01 15.88
N THR A 214 -0.42 12.25 16.24
CA THR A 214 -1.32 13.27 16.78
C THR A 214 -2.04 14.10 15.72
N LEU A 215 -1.70 13.96 14.44
CA LEU A 215 -2.25 14.78 13.37
C LEU A 215 -3.64 14.29 12.93
N ALA A 216 -4.64 15.17 13.05
CA ALA A 216 -5.99 14.86 12.59
C ALA A 216 -6.04 14.51 11.08
N GLY A 217 -6.89 13.58 10.70
CA GLY A 217 -7.02 13.13 9.31
C GLY A 217 -5.89 12.21 8.82
N LEU A 218 -4.93 11.86 9.70
CA LEU A 218 -3.92 10.83 9.43
C LEU A 218 -4.10 9.64 10.38
N GLU A 219 -3.75 8.46 9.88
CA GLU A 219 -3.58 7.25 10.66
C GLU A 219 -2.16 6.73 10.44
N LEU A 220 -1.30 6.79 11.46
CA LEU A 220 0.04 6.23 11.38
C LEU A 220 -0.07 4.69 11.43
N GLN A 221 0.14 4.05 10.28
CA GLN A 221 -0.01 2.60 10.14
C GLN A 221 1.31 1.84 10.28
N GLY A 222 2.46 2.51 10.16
CA GLY A 222 3.75 1.85 10.26
C GLY A 222 4.91 2.66 9.74
N LEU A 223 6.00 1.92 9.43
CA LEU A 223 7.23 2.46 8.88
C LEU A 223 7.52 1.86 7.50
N MET A 224 8.24 2.62 6.67
CA MET A 224 8.70 2.19 5.36
C MET A 224 10.20 2.47 5.21
N THR A 225 10.92 1.59 4.50
CA THR A 225 12.27 1.88 4.01
C THR A 225 12.52 1.25 2.64
N ILE A 226 13.40 1.87 1.86
CA ILE A 226 13.88 1.29 0.59
C ILE A 226 15.10 0.40 0.84
N GLY A 227 15.75 0.51 1.99
CA GLY A 227 16.94 -0.26 2.33
C GLY A 227 18.22 0.16 1.59
N ALA A 228 19.32 -0.47 1.91
CA ALA A 228 20.58 -0.27 1.23
C ALA A 228 20.63 -1.04 -0.09
N HIS A 229 21.10 -0.41 -1.15
CA HIS A 229 21.27 -1.07 -2.46
C HIS A 229 22.71 -1.57 -2.59
N VAL A 230 23.00 -2.65 -1.89
CA VAL A 230 24.31 -3.31 -1.79
C VAL A 230 24.15 -4.83 -1.90
N ASP A 231 25.24 -5.53 -2.24
CA ASP A 231 25.24 -6.99 -2.32
C ASP A 231 25.52 -7.67 -0.96
N ASP A 232 25.81 -6.90 0.10
CA ASP A 232 26.08 -7.42 1.43
C ASP A 232 24.81 -7.69 2.23
N GLU A 233 24.45 -8.95 2.36
CA GLU A 233 23.30 -9.43 3.14
C GLU A 233 23.28 -8.93 4.58
N THR A 234 24.45 -8.85 5.24
CA THR A 234 24.54 -8.39 6.63
C THR A 234 24.10 -6.94 6.76
N THR A 235 24.50 -6.10 5.83
CA THR A 235 24.09 -4.69 5.77
C THR A 235 22.60 -4.57 5.50
N ILE A 236 22.05 -5.33 4.54
CA ILE A 236 20.63 -5.34 4.22
C ILE A 236 19.81 -5.75 5.46
N ARG A 237 20.15 -6.87 6.09
CA ARG A 237 19.47 -7.35 7.30
C ARG A 237 19.53 -6.34 8.44
N ARG A 238 20.67 -5.68 8.63
CA ARG A 238 20.84 -4.66 9.68
C ARG A 238 19.85 -3.50 9.48
N CYS A 239 19.65 -3.03 8.25
CA CYS A 239 18.68 -1.99 7.93
C CYS A 239 17.26 -2.42 8.31
N PHE A 240 16.85 -3.61 7.91
CA PHE A 240 15.50 -4.12 8.20
C PHE A 240 15.28 -4.41 9.70
N THR A 241 16.29 -5.00 10.36
CA THR A 241 16.26 -5.20 11.82
C THR A 241 16.13 -3.88 12.57
N HIS A 242 16.84 -2.84 12.13
CA HIS A 242 16.80 -1.53 12.78
C HIS A 242 15.40 -0.91 12.62
N LEU A 243 14.82 -0.93 11.41
CA LEU A 243 13.48 -0.43 11.18
C LEU A 243 12.43 -1.16 12.05
N ARG A 244 12.52 -2.49 12.15
CA ARG A 244 11.64 -3.28 13.03
C ARG A 244 11.76 -2.87 14.49
N LYS A 245 12.98 -2.74 15.00
CA LYS A 245 13.23 -2.28 16.39
C LYS A 245 12.66 -0.88 16.62
N THR A 246 12.80 0.02 15.67
CA THR A 246 12.24 1.37 15.75
C THR A 246 10.72 1.32 15.85
N ARG A 247 10.03 0.49 15.02
CA ARG A 247 8.59 0.26 15.10
C ARG A 247 8.19 -0.29 16.48
N ASP A 248 8.91 -1.30 16.98
CA ASP A 248 8.63 -1.91 18.26
C ASP A 248 8.76 -0.89 19.42
N GLN A 249 9.78 -0.05 19.39
CA GLN A 249 9.97 1.05 20.36
C GLN A 249 8.84 2.09 20.30
N ILE A 250 8.33 2.40 19.10
CA ILE A 250 7.17 3.31 18.94
C ILE A 250 5.92 2.71 19.62
N LEU A 251 5.66 1.43 19.40
CA LEU A 251 4.52 0.72 20.01
C LEU A 251 4.67 0.60 21.52
N ASP A 252 5.86 0.20 21.99
CA ASP A 252 6.16 0.02 23.42
C ASP A 252 6.05 1.35 24.21
N ALA A 253 6.31 2.49 23.56
CA ALA A 253 6.14 3.80 24.16
C ALA A 253 4.67 4.15 24.46
N GLY A 254 3.71 3.52 23.80
CA GLY A 254 2.27 3.67 24.05
C GLY A 254 1.74 5.10 23.87
N VAL A 255 2.37 5.90 23.01
CA VAL A 255 1.95 7.30 22.78
C VAL A 255 0.64 7.30 21.98
N PRO A 256 -0.40 8.05 22.40
CA PRO A 256 -1.67 8.12 21.67
C PRO A 256 -1.51 8.44 20.19
N GLY A 257 -2.19 7.67 19.33
CA GLY A 257 -2.12 7.78 17.87
C GLY A 257 -1.02 6.94 17.22
N THR A 258 -0.24 6.17 17.99
CA THR A 258 0.76 5.24 17.46
C THR A 258 0.35 3.77 17.56
N GLU A 259 -0.81 3.46 18.11
CA GLU A 259 -1.29 2.11 18.40
C GLU A 259 -1.41 1.23 17.13
N ARG A 260 -1.63 1.88 15.99
CA ARG A 260 -1.73 1.23 14.68
C ARG A 260 -0.43 1.20 13.87
N CYS A 261 0.69 1.66 14.44
CA CYS A 261 2.00 1.65 13.80
C CYS A 261 2.58 0.22 13.73
N THR A 262 1.86 -0.70 13.10
CA THR A 262 2.21 -2.14 13.07
C THR A 262 2.87 -2.59 11.78
N GLU A 263 2.68 -1.85 10.69
CA GLU A 263 3.19 -2.22 9.37
C GLU A 263 4.69 -1.94 9.23
N LEU A 264 5.38 -2.84 8.54
CA LEU A 264 6.75 -2.69 8.08
C LEU A 264 6.78 -2.92 6.58
N SER A 265 6.74 -1.82 5.81
CA SER A 265 6.87 -1.86 4.35
C SER A 265 8.35 -1.82 4.00
N MET A 266 8.93 -2.98 3.74
CA MET A 266 10.35 -3.15 3.41
C MET A 266 10.57 -4.42 2.61
N GLY A 267 11.60 -4.43 1.76
CA GLY A 267 11.88 -5.52 0.84
C GLY A 267 11.26 -5.34 -0.55
N MET A 268 12.04 -5.65 -1.55
CA MET A 268 11.71 -5.59 -2.98
C MET A 268 12.12 -6.91 -3.66
N THR A 269 12.09 -6.98 -4.99
CA THR A 269 12.34 -8.21 -5.77
C THR A 269 13.59 -8.98 -5.34
N HIS A 270 14.67 -8.32 -4.97
CA HIS A 270 15.96 -8.98 -4.72
C HIS A 270 16.24 -9.29 -3.23
N ASP A 271 15.52 -8.65 -2.32
CA ASP A 271 15.76 -8.74 -0.88
C ASP A 271 14.51 -9.09 -0.06
N LEU A 272 13.40 -9.47 -0.74
CA LEU A 272 12.13 -9.78 -0.06
C LEU A 272 12.26 -10.90 0.98
N ALA A 273 13.05 -11.94 0.71
CA ALA A 273 13.23 -13.04 1.64
C ALA A 273 13.95 -12.58 2.92
N LEU A 274 14.97 -11.71 2.79
CA LEU A 274 15.67 -11.11 3.91
C LEU A 274 14.74 -10.19 4.72
N ALA A 275 13.94 -9.37 4.02
CA ALA A 275 12.97 -8.50 4.66
C ALA A 275 11.89 -9.28 5.43
N ILE A 276 11.38 -10.38 4.85
CA ILE A 276 10.40 -11.25 5.50
C ILE A 276 10.99 -11.90 6.75
N ALA A 277 12.23 -12.38 6.68
CA ALA A 277 12.93 -12.94 7.83
C ALA A 277 13.13 -11.91 8.95
N GLU A 278 13.31 -10.63 8.60
CA GLU A 278 13.46 -9.53 9.56
C GLU A 278 12.12 -8.89 9.97
N GLY A 279 10.99 -9.41 9.53
CA GLY A 279 9.66 -9.04 10.03
C GLY A 279 8.85 -8.13 9.13
N ALA A 280 9.17 -8.01 7.83
CA ALA A 280 8.34 -7.26 6.88
C ALA A 280 6.88 -7.72 6.93
N THR A 281 5.94 -6.79 6.91
CA THR A 281 4.50 -7.06 6.78
C THR A 281 4.00 -6.75 5.37
N ILE A 282 4.73 -5.89 4.66
CA ILE A 282 4.48 -5.54 3.25
C ILE A 282 5.81 -5.65 2.50
N VAL A 283 5.82 -6.41 1.39
CA VAL A 283 6.91 -6.41 0.41
C VAL A 283 6.43 -5.78 -0.90
N ARG A 284 7.28 -4.98 -1.55
CA ARG A 284 6.93 -4.20 -2.75
C ARG A 284 7.66 -4.74 -3.97
N VAL A 285 6.95 -5.43 -4.84
CA VAL A 285 7.55 -6.10 -5.99
C VAL A 285 7.03 -5.52 -7.30
N GLY A 286 7.94 -5.02 -8.12
CA GLY A 286 7.63 -4.52 -9.48
C GLY A 286 8.16 -5.45 -10.55
N THR A 287 9.48 -5.53 -10.70
CA THR A 287 10.17 -6.30 -11.76
C THR A 287 9.85 -7.79 -11.67
N GLY A 288 9.74 -8.35 -10.47
CA GLY A 288 9.38 -9.76 -10.29
C GLY A 288 7.99 -10.11 -10.83
N VAL A 289 7.03 -9.17 -10.73
CA VAL A 289 5.64 -9.35 -11.22
C VAL A 289 5.54 -9.02 -12.71
N PHE A 290 6.04 -7.85 -13.13
CA PHE A 290 5.78 -7.30 -14.46
C PHE A 290 6.93 -7.49 -15.46
N GLY A 291 8.04 -8.10 -15.04
CA GLY A 291 9.26 -8.14 -15.84
C GLY A 291 9.99 -6.81 -15.87
N GLU A 292 11.13 -6.79 -16.54
CA GLU A 292 11.92 -5.56 -16.73
C GLU A 292 11.13 -4.49 -17.46
N ARG A 293 11.55 -3.23 -17.28
CA ARG A 293 10.95 -2.13 -18.02
C ARG A 293 11.41 -2.24 -19.46
N ALA A 294 10.49 -2.25 -20.40
CA ALA A 294 10.83 -1.97 -21.76
C ALA A 294 11.39 -0.54 -21.80
N PHE A 295 12.68 -0.39 -21.99
CA PHE A 295 13.28 0.90 -22.33
C PHE A 295 12.83 1.22 -23.75
N ILE A 296 12.07 2.28 -23.89
CA ILE A 296 11.74 2.88 -25.17
C ILE A 296 12.58 4.13 -25.32
#